data_08e87d5aaeb53117456d6bce81c10244
#
_entry.id   08e87d5aaeb53117456d6bce81c10244
#
_cell.length_a   1.000
_cell.length_b   1.000
_cell.length_c   1.000
_cell.angle_alpha   90.00
_cell.angle_beta   90.00
_cell.angle_gamma   90.00
#
_symmetry.space_group_name_H-M   'P 1'
#
loop_
_entity.id
_entity.type
_entity.pdbx_description
1 polymer ?
#
loop_
_entity_poly.entity_id
_entity_poly.type
_entity_poly.pdbx_seq_one_letter_code
_entity_poly.pdbx_strand_id
1 'polypeptide(L)'
;EKNNKHYQARIISELGDKDDVVYSGAGSSEVFAGEGHDTVSYNKTDVGKLTIDATGASKPGEYIVSKNMYGDVKVLQEVVKEQEVSVGKRTEKIQYRDFEFRTGGIPYDVIDNLHSVEELIGGKHDDEFKGGKFNDIFHGADGNDYIEGNYGNDRLYGDDGDDYISGGQGDDQLFGGSGNDKLSGGDGNNYLTGGSGNDELQAHGAYNILSGGTGDDKLYGGGGIDLLDGGEGNDYLNGGFGNDIYVYRQNYGHHTIADEGGKGDRLHLSDISFDDIAFKRVGNDLIMNKPINGVLSFNESNDVNGITFKNWFAKDASGADNHLVEVITDKDGREIKVDKIPHNNNERSGYIKASNIASEKNMVNITSVANDINKIISSVS
;
A
#
# COMPACT_ATOMS: atom_id res chain seq x y z
N GLU A 1 -6.30 -1.60 54.53
CA GLU A 1 -6.46 -2.84 53.75
C GLU A 1 -6.03 -2.51 52.31
N LYS A 2 -4.86 -3.07 51.92
CA LYS A 2 -4.32 -2.89 50.55
C LYS A 2 -5.04 -3.86 49.63
N ASN A 3 -5.88 -3.38 48.73
CA ASN A 3 -6.44 -4.17 47.67
C ASN A 3 -5.33 -4.44 46.62
N ASN A 4 -4.59 -5.51 46.79
CA ASN A 4 -3.75 -6.09 45.75
C ASN A 4 -4.68 -6.80 44.73
N LYS A 5 -5.06 -6.10 43.66
CA LYS A 5 -5.61 -6.78 42.51
C LYS A 5 -4.45 -7.39 41.73
N HIS A 6 -4.26 -8.69 41.88
CA HIS A 6 -3.40 -9.45 40.97
C HIS A 6 -4.20 -9.65 39.66
N TYR A 7 -3.68 -9.10 38.57
CA TYR A 7 -4.14 -9.53 37.28
C TYR A 7 -3.36 -10.80 36.90
N GLN A 8 -4.04 -11.91 36.95
CA GLN A 8 -3.47 -13.17 36.46
C GLN A 8 -3.43 -13.13 34.94
N ALA A 9 -2.33 -13.60 34.34
CA ALA A 9 -2.31 -13.92 32.94
C ALA A 9 -3.46 -14.88 32.64
N ARG A 10 -4.27 -14.53 31.65
CA ARG A 10 -5.36 -15.41 31.23
C ARG A 10 -4.80 -16.33 30.16
N ILE A 11 -4.66 -17.61 30.47
CA ILE A 11 -4.36 -18.64 29.46
C ILE A 11 -5.65 -18.90 28.70
N ILE A 12 -5.67 -18.60 27.40
CA ILE A 12 -6.71 -19.05 26.49
C ILE A 12 -6.15 -20.31 25.87
N SER A 13 -6.63 -21.48 26.34
CA SER A 13 -6.15 -22.78 25.86
C SER A 13 -6.58 -23.04 24.43
N GLU A 14 -5.86 -23.96 23.76
CA GLU A 14 -6.10 -24.43 22.38
C GLU A 14 -7.57 -24.33 21.96
N LEU A 15 -7.81 -23.47 20.93
CA LEU A 15 -9.16 -23.20 20.44
C LEU A 15 -9.64 -24.30 19.48
N GLY A 16 -8.73 -25.16 19.00
CA GLY A 16 -9.05 -26.36 18.21
C GLY A 16 -8.49 -26.32 16.79
N ASP A 17 -9.16 -26.99 15.84
CA ASP A 17 -8.71 -27.20 14.47
C ASP A 17 -9.57 -26.37 13.48
N LYS A 18 -10.07 -25.21 13.87
CA LYS A 18 -10.94 -24.34 13.07
C LYS A 18 -10.48 -22.91 13.17
N ASP A 19 -10.85 -22.12 12.17
CA ASP A 19 -10.64 -20.68 12.17
C ASP A 19 -11.36 -20.04 13.36
N ASP A 20 -10.61 -19.50 14.30
CA ASP A 20 -11.09 -18.90 15.54
C ASP A 20 -10.78 -17.40 15.60
N VAL A 21 -11.65 -16.64 16.28
CA VAL A 21 -11.44 -15.21 16.53
C VAL A 21 -11.37 -14.92 18.02
N VAL A 22 -10.23 -14.44 18.48
CA VAL A 22 -9.99 -14.04 19.86
C VAL A 22 -10.06 -12.54 20.00
N TYR A 23 -10.92 -12.04 20.91
CA TYR A 23 -10.90 -10.64 21.30
C TYR A 23 -10.10 -10.48 22.58
N SER A 24 -8.91 -9.88 22.48
CA SER A 24 -8.09 -9.64 23.65
C SER A 24 -8.54 -8.37 24.37
N GLY A 25 -8.46 -8.40 25.71
CA GLY A 25 -8.83 -7.29 26.58
C GLY A 25 -7.63 -6.56 27.17
N ALA A 26 -7.89 -5.70 28.17
CA ALA A 26 -6.89 -4.86 28.81
C ALA A 26 -5.88 -5.59 29.72
N GLY A 27 -6.03 -6.91 29.91
CA GLY A 27 -5.11 -7.73 30.73
C GLY A 27 -4.10 -8.48 29.87
N SER A 28 -3.01 -8.97 30.49
CA SER A 28 -2.07 -9.88 29.81
C SER A 28 -2.74 -11.20 29.47
N SER A 29 -2.46 -11.74 28.30
CA SER A 29 -2.98 -13.02 27.82
C SER A 29 -1.86 -13.85 27.20
N GLU A 30 -2.04 -15.15 27.21
CA GLU A 30 -1.29 -16.09 26.40
C GLU A 30 -2.29 -16.87 25.55
N VAL A 31 -2.18 -16.77 24.24
CA VAL A 31 -3.12 -17.34 23.28
C VAL A 31 -2.42 -18.44 22.49
N PHE A 32 -3.00 -19.63 22.50
CA PHE A 32 -2.63 -20.76 21.64
C PHE A 32 -3.81 -21.01 20.70
N ALA A 33 -3.72 -20.51 19.49
CA ALA A 33 -4.85 -20.53 18.56
C ALA A 33 -5.12 -21.93 17.98
N GLY A 34 -4.09 -22.71 17.68
CA GLY A 34 -4.27 -24.10 17.25
C GLY A 34 -3.97 -24.34 15.79
N GLU A 35 -4.80 -25.13 15.10
CA GLU A 35 -4.76 -25.30 13.65
C GLU A 35 -5.98 -24.60 13.04
N GLY A 36 -5.80 -23.86 11.96
CA GLY A 36 -6.84 -23.07 11.31
C GLY A 36 -6.25 -21.77 10.77
N HIS A 37 -7.11 -20.84 10.39
CA HIS A 37 -6.76 -19.44 10.17
C HIS A 37 -7.30 -18.62 11.34
N ASP A 38 -6.43 -18.26 12.26
CA ASP A 38 -6.81 -17.69 13.54
C ASP A 38 -6.49 -16.19 13.61
N THR A 39 -7.44 -15.44 14.16
CA THR A 39 -7.37 -13.99 14.28
C THR A 39 -7.35 -13.56 15.75
N VAL A 40 -6.43 -12.66 16.10
CA VAL A 40 -6.47 -11.94 17.38
C VAL A 40 -6.77 -10.48 17.14
N SER A 41 -7.83 -9.97 17.78
CA SER A 41 -8.30 -8.60 17.60
C SER A 41 -8.36 -7.83 18.91
N TYR A 42 -7.88 -6.59 18.88
CA TYR A 42 -7.90 -5.62 19.97
C TYR A 42 -8.94 -4.51 19.77
N ASN A 43 -9.63 -4.48 18.64
CA ASN A 43 -10.53 -3.39 18.24
C ASN A 43 -11.79 -3.22 19.10
N LYS A 44 -12.15 -4.20 19.94
CA LYS A 44 -13.31 -4.12 20.84
C LYS A 44 -13.01 -3.53 22.20
N THR A 45 -11.76 -3.33 22.53
CA THR A 45 -11.31 -2.81 23.82
C THR A 45 -10.44 -1.59 23.64
N ASP A 46 -10.69 -0.55 24.41
CA ASP A 46 -9.82 0.64 24.45
C ASP A 46 -8.58 0.30 25.30
N VAL A 47 -7.56 -0.23 24.66
CA VAL A 47 -6.32 -0.70 25.31
C VAL A 47 -5.16 0.27 25.18
N GLY A 48 -5.37 1.46 24.57
CA GLY A 48 -4.32 2.39 24.26
C GLY A 48 -3.45 1.91 23.09
N LYS A 49 -2.28 2.53 22.91
CA LYS A 49 -1.33 2.15 21.87
C LYS A 49 -0.87 0.70 22.02
N LEU A 50 -0.89 -0.06 20.93
CA LEU A 50 -0.29 -1.38 20.84
C LEU A 50 1.11 -1.31 20.22
N THR A 51 1.96 -2.21 20.64
CA THR A 51 3.22 -2.52 19.94
C THR A 51 3.27 -4.03 19.75
N ILE A 52 3.33 -4.45 18.50
CA ILE A 52 3.36 -5.85 18.08
C ILE A 52 4.72 -6.15 17.49
N ASP A 53 5.40 -7.18 17.99
CA ASP A 53 6.77 -7.51 17.62
C ASP A 53 6.91 -9.01 17.33
N ALA A 54 7.19 -9.36 16.08
CA ALA A 54 7.51 -10.71 15.63
C ALA A 54 9.00 -10.89 15.28
N THR A 55 9.85 -9.89 15.48
CA THR A 55 11.26 -9.95 15.05
C THR A 55 12.04 -11.09 15.67
N GLY A 56 11.64 -11.55 16.87
CA GLY A 56 12.21 -12.70 17.58
C GLY A 56 11.53 -14.04 17.31
N ALA A 57 10.49 -14.07 16.49
CA ALA A 57 9.71 -15.28 16.24
C ALA A 57 10.55 -16.42 15.65
N SER A 58 10.34 -17.61 16.17
CA SER A 58 11.00 -18.85 15.71
C SER A 58 10.14 -19.62 14.72
N LYS A 59 8.83 -19.36 14.74
CA LYS A 59 7.80 -19.98 13.90
C LYS A 59 6.79 -18.92 13.45
N PRO A 60 6.05 -19.18 12.36
CA PRO A 60 4.92 -18.35 11.97
C PRO A 60 3.89 -18.23 13.11
N GLY A 61 3.25 -17.09 13.21
CA GLY A 61 2.19 -16.85 14.21
C GLY A 61 2.66 -16.68 15.67
N GLU A 62 3.96 -16.43 15.90
CA GLU A 62 4.49 -16.09 17.21
C GLU A 62 4.70 -14.57 17.33
N TYR A 63 3.92 -13.89 18.17
CA TYR A 63 3.96 -12.45 18.39
C TYR A 63 4.03 -12.09 19.86
N ILE A 64 4.70 -10.96 20.16
CA ILE A 64 4.66 -10.30 21.46
C ILE A 64 3.89 -9.00 21.30
N VAL A 65 2.77 -8.84 21.98
CA VAL A 65 1.94 -7.64 21.93
C VAL A 65 2.06 -6.88 23.24
N SER A 66 2.59 -5.66 23.18
CA SER A 66 2.67 -4.74 24.32
C SER A 66 1.55 -3.70 24.21
N LYS A 67 0.77 -3.54 25.28
CA LYS A 67 -0.35 -2.59 25.38
C LYS A 67 0.03 -1.44 26.26
N ASN A 68 0.06 -0.23 25.72
CA ASN A 68 0.35 0.98 26.48
C ASN A 68 -0.95 1.53 27.08
N MET A 69 -1.17 1.26 28.36
CA MET A 69 -2.37 1.68 29.08
C MET A 69 -2.17 3.05 29.72
N TYR A 70 -3.06 4.01 29.39
CA TYR A 70 -3.10 5.31 30.04
C TYR A 70 -3.91 5.25 31.33
N GLY A 71 -3.30 5.57 32.49
CA GLY A 71 -3.99 5.64 33.78
C GLY A 71 -3.05 5.72 34.97
N ASP A 72 -3.59 6.01 36.15
CA ASP A 72 -2.88 6.00 37.44
C ASP A 72 -2.45 4.58 37.81
N VAL A 73 -1.32 4.12 37.30
CA VAL A 73 -0.89 2.74 37.44
C VAL A 73 0.48 2.56 38.04
N LYS A 74 0.58 1.50 38.78
CA LYS A 74 1.77 1.05 39.49
C LYS A 74 2.62 0.19 38.57
N VAL A 75 3.84 0.61 38.32
CA VAL A 75 4.82 -0.15 37.54
C VAL A 75 5.19 -1.45 38.24
N LEU A 76 5.25 -2.51 37.49
CA LEU A 76 5.57 -3.85 37.95
C LEU A 76 7.03 -4.17 37.77
N GLN A 77 7.56 -4.88 38.74
CA GLN A 77 8.83 -5.55 38.63
C GLN A 77 8.60 -6.99 38.14
N GLU A 78 9.33 -7.35 37.12
CA GLU A 78 9.28 -8.67 36.50
C GLU A 78 9.68 -9.77 37.50
N VAL A 79 8.87 -10.81 37.63
CA VAL A 79 9.23 -12.04 38.32
C VAL A 79 8.94 -13.20 37.38
N VAL A 80 9.98 -13.88 36.93
CA VAL A 80 9.83 -15.12 36.15
C VAL A 80 9.40 -16.22 37.10
N LYS A 81 8.20 -16.79 36.91
CA LYS A 81 7.70 -17.93 37.62
C LYS A 81 7.59 -19.13 36.69
N GLU A 82 7.95 -20.30 37.20
CA GLU A 82 7.70 -21.56 36.50
C GLU A 82 6.47 -22.22 37.07
N GLN A 83 5.55 -22.62 36.24
CA GLN A 83 4.39 -23.43 36.62
C GLN A 83 4.39 -24.75 35.84
N GLU A 84 4.15 -25.86 36.53
CA GLU A 84 3.91 -27.13 35.88
C GLU A 84 2.42 -27.22 35.54
N VAL A 85 2.12 -27.33 34.26
CA VAL A 85 0.74 -27.52 33.76
C VAL A 85 0.62 -28.93 33.21
N SER A 86 -0.35 -29.67 33.68
CA SER A 86 -0.63 -31.00 33.18
C SER A 86 -1.74 -30.95 32.14
N VAL A 87 -1.38 -31.24 30.89
CA VAL A 87 -2.34 -31.39 29.78
C VAL A 87 -2.42 -32.88 29.45
N GLY A 88 -3.49 -33.52 29.83
CA GLY A 88 -3.69 -34.97 29.65
C GLY A 88 -2.69 -35.82 30.42
N LYS A 89 -1.80 -36.55 29.74
CA LYS A 89 -0.78 -37.43 30.35
C LYS A 89 0.64 -36.82 30.36
N ARG A 90 0.81 -35.59 29.96
CA ARG A 90 2.10 -34.90 29.95
C ARG A 90 2.07 -33.70 30.90
N THR A 91 3.18 -33.49 31.59
CA THR A 91 3.42 -32.30 32.41
C THR A 91 4.46 -31.48 31.69
N GLU A 92 4.12 -30.24 31.33
CA GLU A 92 5.05 -29.30 30.71
C GLU A 92 5.31 -28.15 31.69
N LYS A 93 6.55 -27.65 31.68
CA LYS A 93 6.93 -26.46 32.45
C LYS A 93 6.73 -25.25 31.58
N ILE A 94 5.82 -24.39 31.97
CA ILE A 94 5.56 -23.11 31.34
C ILE A 94 6.26 -22.04 32.17
N GLN A 95 7.14 -21.25 31.56
CA GLN A 95 7.68 -20.04 32.17
C GLN A 95 6.73 -18.89 31.85
N TYR A 96 6.16 -18.28 32.85
CA TYR A 96 5.38 -17.06 32.70
C TYR A 96 6.00 -15.93 33.47
N ARG A 97 5.83 -14.71 32.97
CA ARG A 97 6.29 -13.50 33.61
C ARG A 97 5.15 -12.94 34.46
N ASP A 98 5.40 -12.75 35.72
CA ASP A 98 4.47 -12.13 36.67
C ASP A 98 4.98 -10.73 37.02
N PHE A 99 4.08 -9.80 37.23
CA PHE A 99 4.44 -8.38 37.38
C PHE A 99 3.85 -7.77 38.65
N GLU A 100 4.65 -7.07 39.44
CA GLU A 100 4.22 -6.35 40.64
C GLU A 100 4.14 -4.83 40.39
N PHE A 101 3.03 -4.22 40.83
CA PHE A 101 2.74 -2.79 40.58
C PHE A 101 3.53 -1.83 41.46
N ARG A 102 4.13 -0.79 40.86
CA ARG A 102 4.61 0.40 41.56
C ARG A 102 3.79 1.63 41.20
N THR A 103 3.40 2.43 42.16
CA THR A 103 2.68 3.69 42.00
C THR A 103 3.61 4.80 41.48
N GLY A 104 3.29 5.38 40.33
CA GLY A 104 3.97 6.57 39.80
C GLY A 104 3.59 6.67 38.33
N GLY A 105 2.94 7.74 37.90
CA GLY A 105 2.36 8.04 36.60
C GLY A 105 3.24 7.82 35.36
N ILE A 106 3.74 6.61 35.17
CA ILE A 106 4.47 6.16 33.98
C ILE A 106 3.56 5.12 33.33
N PRO A 107 3.33 5.22 32.01
CA PRO A 107 2.63 4.19 31.25
C PRO A 107 3.31 2.83 31.44
N TYR A 108 2.55 1.78 31.59
CA TYR A 108 3.06 0.41 31.72
C TYR A 108 2.54 -0.43 30.57
N ASP A 109 3.39 -1.32 30.13
CA ASP A 109 3.04 -2.24 29.06
C ASP A 109 2.43 -3.53 29.64
N VAL A 110 1.30 -3.91 29.11
CA VAL A 110 0.67 -5.22 29.35
C VAL A 110 1.04 -6.09 28.15
N ILE A 111 1.53 -7.29 28.41
CA ILE A 111 2.10 -8.14 27.36
C ILE A 111 1.19 -9.35 27.13
N ASP A 112 0.82 -9.57 25.87
CA ASP A 112 0.26 -10.82 25.39
C ASP A 112 1.33 -11.62 24.65
N ASN A 113 1.38 -12.93 24.82
CA ASN A 113 2.17 -13.83 24.00
C ASN A 113 1.20 -14.63 23.12
N LEU A 114 1.37 -14.53 21.83
CA LEU A 114 0.51 -15.16 20.86
C LEU A 114 1.26 -16.28 20.15
N HIS A 115 0.59 -17.39 19.90
CA HIS A 115 1.14 -18.57 19.26
C HIS A 115 0.16 -19.12 18.24
N SER A 116 0.62 -19.40 17.03
CA SER A 116 -0.20 -19.90 15.92
C SER A 116 -1.36 -18.98 15.60
N VAL A 117 -1.06 -17.69 15.45
CA VAL A 117 -2.02 -16.65 15.06
C VAL A 117 -1.62 -16.15 13.66
N GLU A 118 -2.53 -16.17 12.74
CA GLU A 118 -2.28 -15.80 11.33
C GLU A 118 -2.61 -14.35 11.05
N GLU A 119 -3.50 -13.74 11.83
CA GLU A 119 -3.99 -12.38 11.61
C GLU A 119 -4.07 -11.59 12.91
N LEU A 120 -3.53 -10.38 12.92
CA LEU A 120 -3.60 -9.45 14.04
C LEU A 120 -4.34 -8.18 13.65
N ILE A 121 -5.28 -7.78 14.49
CA ILE A 121 -6.05 -6.55 14.31
C ILE A 121 -5.80 -5.64 15.51
N GLY A 122 -5.34 -4.42 15.23
CA GLY A 122 -5.03 -3.38 16.19
C GLY A 122 -6.22 -2.83 16.95
N GLY A 123 -6.04 -1.65 17.51
CA GLY A 123 -7.00 -1.01 18.40
C GLY A 123 -7.69 0.21 17.79
N LYS A 124 -7.74 1.29 18.60
CA LYS A 124 -8.33 2.58 18.22
C LYS A 124 -7.33 3.72 18.32
N HIS A 125 -6.11 3.41 18.52
CA HIS A 125 -5.05 4.37 18.76
C HIS A 125 -3.88 4.05 17.84
N ASP A 126 -2.99 5.02 17.65
CA ASP A 126 -1.81 4.87 16.84
C ASP A 126 -0.96 3.68 17.33
N ASP A 127 -0.99 2.59 16.58
CA ASP A 127 -0.37 1.32 16.93
C ASP A 127 0.97 1.11 16.19
N GLU A 128 1.79 0.18 16.66
CA GLU A 128 3.07 -0.15 16.05
C GLU A 128 3.16 -1.67 15.85
N PHE A 129 3.29 -2.09 14.58
CA PHE A 129 3.41 -3.48 14.17
C PHE A 129 4.79 -3.72 13.58
N LYS A 130 5.47 -4.74 14.06
CA LYS A 130 6.72 -5.21 13.49
C LYS A 130 6.64 -6.70 13.21
N GLY A 131 6.56 -7.02 11.94
CA GLY A 131 6.65 -8.37 11.43
C GLY A 131 8.04 -8.96 11.61
N GLY A 132 8.18 -10.22 11.29
CA GLY A 132 9.42 -10.95 11.46
C GLY A 132 10.04 -11.41 10.14
N LYS A 133 10.17 -12.72 9.99
CA LYS A 133 10.72 -13.36 8.79
C LYS A 133 9.74 -14.30 8.11
N PHE A 134 8.51 -14.31 8.55
CA PHE A 134 7.42 -15.11 8.02
C PHE A 134 6.36 -14.18 7.43
N ASN A 135 5.44 -14.74 6.69
CA ASN A 135 4.32 -13.99 6.13
C ASN A 135 3.38 -13.55 7.25
N ASP A 136 3.13 -12.28 7.36
CA ASP A 136 2.31 -11.66 8.40
C ASP A 136 1.03 -11.06 7.79
N ILE A 137 -0.07 -11.07 8.55
CA ILE A 137 -1.31 -10.35 8.20
C ILE A 137 -1.64 -9.40 9.34
N PHE A 138 -1.53 -8.10 9.08
CA PHE A 138 -1.77 -7.05 10.06
C PHE A 138 -2.83 -6.07 9.60
N HIS A 139 -3.69 -5.66 10.55
CA HIS A 139 -4.66 -4.59 10.41
C HIS A 139 -4.41 -3.55 11.49
N GLY A 140 -4.18 -2.28 11.11
CA GLY A 140 -4.03 -1.17 12.06
C GLY A 140 -5.32 -0.89 12.80
N ALA A 141 -6.44 -0.86 12.11
CA ALA A 141 -7.80 -0.53 12.53
C ALA A 141 -8.05 0.99 12.61
N ASP A 142 -8.36 1.58 13.80
CA ASP A 142 -8.53 3.03 13.93
C ASP A 142 -7.22 3.63 14.45
N GLY A 143 -6.70 4.69 13.90
CA GLY A 143 -5.50 5.39 14.38
C GLY A 143 -4.51 5.69 13.27
N ASN A 144 -3.43 6.40 13.57
CA ASN A 144 -2.34 6.60 12.62
C ASN A 144 -1.24 5.57 12.93
N ASP A 145 -1.24 4.48 12.18
CA ASP A 145 -0.48 3.31 12.54
C ASP A 145 0.88 3.23 11.84
N TYR A 146 1.81 2.53 12.48
CA TYR A 146 3.12 2.24 11.93
C TYR A 146 3.27 0.72 11.76
N ILE A 147 3.34 0.24 10.51
CA ILE A 147 3.33 -1.17 10.18
C ILE A 147 4.55 -1.54 9.34
N GLU A 148 5.38 -2.46 9.83
CA GLU A 148 6.52 -3.03 9.11
C GLU A 148 6.37 -4.56 8.98
N GLY A 149 6.34 -5.10 7.76
CA GLY A 149 6.34 -6.55 7.50
C GLY A 149 7.73 -7.18 7.70
N ASN A 150 8.78 -6.53 7.27
CA ASN A 150 10.20 -6.94 7.27
C ASN A 150 10.52 -8.02 6.21
N TYR A 151 10.38 -9.29 6.51
CA TYR A 151 10.63 -10.40 5.60
C TYR A 151 9.38 -11.27 5.50
N GLY A 152 9.12 -11.78 4.36
CA GLY A 152 7.95 -12.61 4.11
C GLY A 152 7.17 -12.07 2.92
N ASN A 153 6.07 -12.70 2.57
CA ASN A 153 5.09 -12.14 1.67
C ASN A 153 3.91 -11.70 2.53
N ASP A 154 3.90 -10.42 2.87
CA ASP A 154 3.04 -9.88 3.89
C ASP A 154 1.76 -9.27 3.31
N ARG A 155 0.71 -9.24 4.12
CA ARG A 155 -0.53 -8.55 3.80
C ARG A 155 -0.85 -7.55 4.91
N LEU A 156 -0.69 -6.26 4.61
CA LEU A 156 -0.71 -5.19 5.58
C LEU A 156 -1.80 -4.19 5.25
N TYR A 157 -2.63 -3.87 6.25
CA TYR A 157 -3.75 -2.94 6.15
C TYR A 157 -3.59 -1.84 7.18
N GLY A 158 -3.64 -0.55 6.75
CA GLY A 158 -3.71 0.60 7.65
C GLY A 158 -5.11 0.73 8.24
N ASP A 159 -6.14 0.55 7.40
CA ASP A 159 -7.56 0.74 7.68
C ASP A 159 -7.94 2.23 7.83
N ASP A 160 -8.30 2.77 9.01
CA ASP A 160 -8.72 4.17 9.20
C ASP A 160 -7.62 4.99 9.87
N GLY A 161 -7.04 5.96 9.20
CA GLY A 161 -6.02 6.87 9.75
C GLY A 161 -4.98 7.29 8.71
N ASP A 162 -4.07 8.17 9.08
CA ASP A 162 -2.93 8.53 8.24
C ASP A 162 -1.76 7.56 8.57
N ASP A 163 -1.62 6.49 7.79
CA ASP A 163 -0.78 5.35 8.13
C ASP A 163 0.59 5.34 7.45
N TYR A 164 1.55 4.71 8.11
CA TYR A 164 2.84 4.35 7.52
C TYR A 164 2.97 2.83 7.42
N ILE A 165 3.08 2.30 6.19
CA ILE A 165 3.14 0.86 5.93
C ILE A 165 4.38 0.53 5.11
N SER A 166 5.17 -0.43 5.57
CA SER A 166 6.35 -0.94 4.85
C SER A 166 6.29 -2.46 4.74
N GLY A 167 6.30 -3.00 3.51
CA GLY A 167 6.36 -4.44 3.26
C GLY A 167 7.72 -5.01 3.64
N GLY A 168 8.76 -4.59 2.96
CA GLY A 168 10.13 -4.99 3.26
C GLY A 168 10.74 -5.87 2.19
N GLN A 169 11.04 -7.14 2.47
CA GLN A 169 11.52 -8.12 1.49
C GLN A 169 10.46 -9.20 1.29
N GLY A 170 10.02 -9.35 0.08
CA GLY A 170 9.01 -10.33 -0.31
C GLY A 170 8.05 -9.77 -1.34
N ASP A 171 7.08 -10.57 -1.74
CA ASP A 171 6.01 -10.12 -2.62
C ASP A 171 4.83 -9.70 -1.74
N ASP A 172 4.72 -8.39 -1.46
CA ASP A 172 3.85 -7.85 -0.42
C ASP A 172 2.56 -7.24 -0.98
N GLN A 173 1.51 -7.23 -0.14
CA GLN A 173 0.24 -6.58 -0.42
C GLN A 173 -0.04 -5.52 0.67
N LEU A 174 -0.02 -4.24 0.29
CA LEU A 174 -0.19 -3.11 1.18
C LEU A 174 -1.46 -2.34 0.82
N PHE A 175 -2.28 -2.06 1.82
CA PHE A 175 -3.53 -1.33 1.70
C PHE A 175 -3.52 -0.20 2.74
N GLY A 176 -3.53 1.06 2.30
CA GLY A 176 -3.61 2.22 3.19
C GLY A 176 -4.97 2.25 3.87
N GLY A 177 -6.01 2.53 3.12
CA GLY A 177 -7.38 2.56 3.63
C GLY A 177 -8.02 3.93 3.53
N SER A 178 -8.37 4.52 4.65
CA SER A 178 -8.91 5.88 4.72
C SER A 178 -7.90 6.79 5.39
N GLY A 179 -7.49 7.87 4.77
CA GLY A 179 -6.53 8.82 5.31
C GLY A 179 -5.45 9.16 4.29
N ASN A 180 -4.42 9.87 4.71
CA ASN A 180 -3.30 10.20 3.82
C ASN A 180 -2.13 9.28 4.14
N ASP A 181 -2.04 8.19 3.41
CA ASP A 181 -1.19 7.07 3.74
C ASP A 181 0.18 7.14 3.06
N LYS A 182 1.16 6.52 3.69
CA LYS A 182 2.48 6.35 3.13
C LYS A 182 2.87 4.89 3.07
N LEU A 183 2.90 4.34 1.84
CA LEU A 183 3.16 2.93 1.58
C LEU A 183 4.53 2.74 0.90
N SER A 184 5.33 1.82 1.43
CA SER A 184 6.61 1.40 0.85
C SER A 184 6.61 -0.10 0.64
N GLY A 185 6.57 -0.55 -0.63
CA GLY A 185 6.61 -2.00 -0.95
C GLY A 185 7.92 -2.66 -0.57
N GLY A 186 9.05 -2.03 -0.88
CA GLY A 186 10.37 -2.62 -0.68
C GLY A 186 10.80 -3.53 -1.83
N ASP A 187 11.58 -4.57 -1.52
CA ASP A 187 12.05 -5.53 -2.51
C ASP A 187 10.95 -6.54 -2.88
N GLY A 188 10.95 -7.04 -4.11
CA GLY A 188 10.00 -8.06 -4.58
C GLY A 188 8.97 -7.52 -5.58
N ASN A 189 7.86 -8.23 -5.76
CA ASN A 189 6.78 -7.79 -6.65
C ASN A 189 5.59 -7.40 -5.78
N ASN A 190 5.32 -6.10 -5.68
CA ASN A 190 4.42 -5.60 -4.67
C ASN A 190 3.10 -5.09 -5.25
N TYR A 191 2.03 -5.22 -4.45
CA TYR A 191 0.73 -4.63 -4.72
C TYR A 191 0.42 -3.58 -3.67
N LEU A 192 0.32 -2.31 -4.07
CA LEU A 192 0.07 -1.17 -3.20
C LEU A 192 -1.23 -0.48 -3.60
N THR A 193 -2.09 -0.25 -2.63
CA THR A 193 -3.32 0.54 -2.80
C THR A 193 -3.40 1.59 -1.70
N GLY A 194 -3.44 2.87 -2.06
CA GLY A 194 -3.62 3.98 -1.11
C GLY A 194 -5.00 3.93 -0.49
N GLY A 195 -6.02 4.18 -1.28
CA GLY A 195 -7.40 4.11 -0.83
C GLY A 195 -8.14 5.44 -0.96
N SER A 196 -8.51 6.06 0.13
CA SER A 196 -9.10 7.39 0.11
C SER A 196 -8.25 8.38 0.90
N GLY A 197 -7.92 9.50 0.29
CA GLY A 197 -7.02 10.52 0.83
C GLY A 197 -5.90 10.84 -0.15
N ASN A 198 -4.92 11.59 0.27
CA ASN A 198 -3.78 11.93 -0.60
C ASN A 198 -2.58 11.07 -0.22
N ASP A 199 -2.37 10.01 -0.97
CA ASP A 199 -1.46 8.94 -0.62
C ASP A 199 -0.08 9.07 -1.29
N GLU A 200 0.96 8.51 -0.65
CA GLU A 200 2.29 8.39 -1.22
C GLU A 200 2.69 6.91 -1.28
N LEU A 201 2.73 6.34 -2.50
CA LEU A 201 3.05 4.94 -2.76
C LEU A 201 4.42 4.83 -3.43
N GLN A 202 5.31 4.04 -2.85
CA GLN A 202 6.65 3.80 -3.38
C GLN A 202 6.95 2.30 -3.43
N ALA A 203 7.33 1.81 -4.62
CA ALA A 203 7.81 0.44 -4.81
C ALA A 203 9.25 0.46 -5.34
N HIS A 204 9.98 -0.66 -5.22
CA HIS A 204 11.36 -0.76 -5.68
C HIS A 204 11.66 -2.07 -6.42
N GLY A 205 10.73 -2.99 -6.44
CA GLY A 205 10.89 -4.35 -6.97
C GLY A 205 10.94 -4.43 -8.50
N ALA A 206 10.71 -5.63 -9.01
CA ALA A 206 10.79 -5.89 -10.45
C ALA A 206 9.46 -5.72 -11.20
N TYR A 207 8.34 -6.01 -10.54
CA TYR A 207 6.99 -5.89 -11.10
C TYR A 207 6.05 -5.42 -10.00
N ASN A 208 5.57 -4.19 -10.07
CA ASN A 208 4.68 -3.66 -9.04
C ASN A 208 3.36 -3.19 -9.62
N ILE A 209 2.33 -3.20 -8.79
CA ILE A 209 1.03 -2.60 -9.09
C ILE A 209 0.76 -1.56 -8.03
N LEU A 210 0.58 -0.31 -8.45
CA LEU A 210 0.28 0.82 -7.60
C LEU A 210 -1.06 1.42 -7.99
N SER A 211 -1.96 1.57 -7.04
CA SER A 211 -3.26 2.23 -7.20
C SER A 211 -3.41 3.30 -6.12
N GLY A 212 -3.50 4.58 -6.52
CA GLY A 212 -3.71 5.67 -5.57
C GLY A 212 -5.10 5.57 -4.93
N GLY A 213 -6.14 5.69 -5.72
CA GLY A 213 -7.52 5.58 -5.24
C GLY A 213 -8.30 6.86 -5.44
N THR A 214 -8.70 7.53 -4.36
CA THR A 214 -9.37 8.84 -4.43
C THR A 214 -8.56 9.87 -3.65
N GLY A 215 -8.24 11.01 -4.28
CA GLY A 215 -7.42 12.07 -3.73
C GLY A 215 -6.28 12.44 -4.65
N ASP A 216 -5.45 13.37 -4.26
CA ASP A 216 -4.29 13.79 -5.06
C ASP A 216 -3.05 12.95 -4.64
N ASP A 217 -2.79 11.86 -5.35
CA ASP A 217 -1.85 10.83 -4.98
C ASP A 217 -0.47 10.98 -5.62
N LYS A 218 0.55 10.34 -5.02
CA LYS A 218 1.91 10.24 -5.57
C LYS A 218 2.34 8.79 -5.66
N LEU A 219 2.59 8.31 -6.87
CA LEU A 219 2.97 6.93 -7.15
C LEU A 219 4.36 6.87 -7.77
N TYR A 220 5.25 6.07 -7.18
CA TYR A 220 6.61 5.83 -7.63
C TYR A 220 6.84 4.32 -7.81
N GLY A 221 6.98 3.86 -9.05
CA GLY A 221 7.22 2.45 -9.40
C GLY A 221 8.62 2.00 -9.04
N GLY A 222 9.62 2.81 -9.41
CA GLY A 222 11.03 2.58 -9.10
C GLY A 222 11.80 1.92 -10.21
N GLY A 223 11.92 0.63 -10.23
CA GLY A 223 12.59 -0.09 -11.31
C GLY A 223 11.85 -1.36 -11.68
N GLY A 224 11.99 -1.78 -12.95
CA GLY A 224 11.30 -2.97 -13.44
C GLY A 224 10.17 -2.68 -14.41
N ILE A 225 9.04 -3.34 -14.29
CA ILE A 225 7.84 -3.08 -15.09
C ILE A 225 6.69 -2.86 -14.13
N ASP A 226 6.22 -1.63 -14.06
CA ASP A 226 5.24 -1.24 -13.07
C ASP A 226 3.91 -0.84 -13.74
N LEU A 227 2.81 -1.10 -13.04
CA LEU A 227 1.49 -0.63 -13.42
C LEU A 227 1.04 0.44 -12.42
N LEU A 228 0.80 1.66 -12.92
CA LEU A 228 0.40 2.81 -12.12
C LEU A 228 -0.99 3.29 -12.54
N ASP A 229 -1.93 3.28 -11.59
CA ASP A 229 -3.27 3.85 -11.71
C ASP A 229 -3.45 4.89 -10.61
N GLY A 230 -3.41 6.18 -10.94
CA GLY A 230 -3.60 7.24 -9.94
C GLY A 230 -4.99 7.19 -9.30
N GLY A 231 -6.02 6.96 -10.09
CA GLY A 231 -7.40 6.97 -9.61
C GLY A 231 -8.07 8.33 -9.80
N GLU A 232 -8.97 8.69 -8.88
CA GLU A 232 -9.68 9.98 -8.91
C GLU A 232 -8.86 11.05 -8.20
N GLY A 233 -8.50 12.13 -8.89
CA GLY A 233 -7.73 13.23 -8.32
C GLY A 233 -6.72 13.82 -9.29
N ASN A 234 -5.80 14.62 -8.79
CA ASN A 234 -4.73 15.17 -9.60
C ASN A 234 -3.40 14.55 -9.20
N ASP A 235 -3.14 13.38 -9.74
CA ASP A 235 -2.07 12.51 -9.27
C ASP A 235 -0.73 12.81 -9.92
N TYR A 236 0.33 12.47 -9.23
CA TYR A 236 1.69 12.47 -9.71
C TYR A 236 2.18 11.03 -9.89
N LEU A 237 2.52 10.65 -11.13
CA LEU A 237 2.91 9.28 -11.48
C LEU A 237 4.35 9.28 -12.04
N ASN A 238 5.19 8.43 -11.48
CA ASN A 238 6.56 8.20 -11.93
C ASN A 238 6.84 6.68 -11.92
N GLY A 239 6.88 6.04 -13.09
CA GLY A 239 7.21 4.62 -13.22
C GLY A 239 8.67 4.35 -12.90
N GLY A 240 9.56 5.24 -13.33
CA GLY A 240 10.99 5.17 -13.05
C GLY A 240 11.77 4.43 -14.12
N PHE A 241 12.60 3.45 -13.76
CA PHE A 241 13.35 2.68 -14.75
C PHE A 241 12.59 1.43 -15.15
N GLY A 242 12.30 1.27 -16.42
CA GLY A 242 11.67 0.03 -16.88
C GLY A 242 10.85 0.21 -18.13
N ASN A 243 9.79 -0.56 -18.25
CA ASN A 243 8.80 -0.39 -19.30
C ASN A 243 7.43 -0.35 -18.62
N ASP A 244 7.03 0.84 -18.21
CA ASP A 244 5.94 1.03 -17.28
C ASP A 244 4.60 1.24 -17.99
N ILE A 245 3.53 0.98 -17.28
CA ILE A 245 2.17 1.10 -17.78
C ILE A 245 1.40 2.07 -16.90
N TYR A 246 1.00 3.18 -17.48
CA TYR A 246 0.13 4.17 -16.84
C TYR A 246 -1.30 3.94 -17.29
N VAL A 247 -2.25 3.96 -16.36
CA VAL A 247 -3.68 3.85 -16.65
C VAL A 247 -4.36 5.19 -16.39
N TYR A 248 -5.21 5.62 -17.33
CA TYR A 248 -6.02 6.81 -17.17
C TYR A 248 -7.46 6.58 -17.61
N ARG A 249 -8.40 7.08 -16.81
CA ARG A 249 -9.84 7.01 -17.06
C ARG A 249 -10.47 8.40 -17.15
N GLN A 250 -11.61 8.45 -17.82
CA GLN A 250 -12.37 9.69 -17.95
C GLN A 250 -12.86 10.19 -16.58
N ASN A 251 -12.79 11.50 -16.37
CA ASN A 251 -13.23 12.20 -15.16
C ASN A 251 -12.43 11.89 -13.87
N TYR A 252 -11.26 11.30 -14.00
CA TYR A 252 -10.38 11.02 -12.87
C TYR A 252 -9.50 12.20 -12.45
N GLY A 253 -9.61 13.36 -13.10
CA GLY A 253 -8.87 14.55 -12.77
C GLY A 253 -7.72 14.84 -13.74
N HIS A 254 -6.76 15.63 -13.32
CA HIS A 254 -5.61 16.01 -14.14
C HIS A 254 -4.31 15.44 -13.59
N HIS A 255 -3.84 14.33 -14.16
CA HIS A 255 -2.63 13.69 -13.68
C HIS A 255 -1.36 14.32 -14.26
N THR A 256 -0.28 14.18 -13.55
CA THR A 256 1.07 14.51 -14.01
C THR A 256 1.89 13.24 -14.13
N ILE A 257 2.40 12.94 -15.33
CA ILE A 257 3.37 11.87 -15.54
C ILE A 257 4.76 12.52 -15.68
N ALA A 258 5.69 12.10 -14.83
CA ALA A 258 7.05 12.60 -14.76
C ALA A 258 8.02 11.41 -14.64
N ASP A 259 8.07 10.61 -15.66
CA ASP A 259 8.92 9.43 -15.74
C ASP A 259 10.40 9.78 -15.88
N GLU A 260 11.30 8.93 -15.37
CA GLU A 260 12.74 9.16 -15.39
C GLU A 260 13.51 8.26 -16.38
N GLY A 261 12.84 7.27 -16.98
CA GLY A 261 13.45 6.54 -18.07
C GLY A 261 13.09 5.07 -18.21
N GLY A 262 12.70 4.72 -19.34
CA GLY A 262 12.45 3.42 -19.94
C GLY A 262 12.66 3.52 -21.44
N LYS A 263 12.22 2.54 -22.19
CA LYS A 263 12.14 2.57 -23.67
C LYS A 263 10.91 1.87 -24.21
N GLY A 264 9.91 1.65 -23.39
CA GLY A 264 8.70 0.93 -23.75
C GLY A 264 7.49 1.32 -22.93
N ASP A 265 7.53 2.52 -22.34
CA ASP A 265 6.50 3.02 -21.45
C ASP A 265 5.22 3.29 -22.22
N ARG A 266 4.10 2.97 -21.57
CA ARG A 266 2.78 3.02 -22.19
C ARG A 266 1.77 3.75 -21.35
N LEU A 267 0.98 4.59 -21.98
CA LEU A 267 -0.26 5.09 -21.40
C LEU A 267 -1.45 4.34 -22.00
N HIS A 268 -2.28 3.77 -21.15
CA HIS A 268 -3.54 3.14 -21.53
C HIS A 268 -4.73 4.02 -21.12
N LEU A 269 -5.46 4.51 -22.12
CA LEU A 269 -6.71 5.24 -21.93
C LEU A 269 -7.88 4.23 -21.95
N SER A 270 -8.28 3.77 -20.76
CA SER A 270 -9.15 2.58 -20.67
C SER A 270 -10.57 2.79 -21.18
N ASP A 271 -11.11 4.01 -21.10
CA ASP A 271 -12.48 4.37 -21.53
C ASP A 271 -12.56 5.60 -22.45
N ILE A 272 -11.41 6.12 -22.88
CA ILE A 272 -11.31 7.34 -23.72
C ILE A 272 -10.93 6.98 -25.15
N SER A 273 -11.61 7.60 -26.12
CA SER A 273 -11.29 7.51 -27.55
C SER A 273 -10.39 8.64 -27.99
N PHE A 274 -9.50 8.40 -28.94
CA PHE A 274 -8.68 9.44 -29.56
C PHE A 274 -9.51 10.50 -30.32
N ASP A 275 -10.76 10.20 -30.63
CA ASP A 275 -11.67 11.19 -31.24
C ASP A 275 -12.07 12.29 -30.26
N ASP A 276 -11.93 12.03 -28.96
CA ASP A 276 -12.33 12.92 -27.86
C ASP A 276 -11.18 13.71 -27.25
N ILE A 277 -9.93 13.51 -27.65
CA ILE A 277 -8.78 14.18 -27.04
C ILE A 277 -7.90 14.91 -28.04
N ALA A 278 -7.12 15.84 -27.50
CA ALA A 278 -6.10 16.56 -28.26
C ALA A 278 -4.85 16.80 -27.43
N PHE A 279 -3.74 17.02 -28.13
CA PHE A 279 -2.44 17.31 -27.55
C PHE A 279 -2.01 18.74 -27.81
N LYS A 280 -1.33 19.34 -26.84
CA LYS A 280 -0.70 20.65 -26.96
C LYS A 280 0.67 20.65 -26.29
N ARG A 281 1.65 21.23 -26.97
CA ARG A 281 2.95 21.51 -26.36
C ARG A 281 2.90 22.82 -25.55
N VAL A 282 3.36 22.79 -24.30
CA VAL A 282 3.54 23.95 -23.43
C VAL A 282 4.96 23.92 -22.86
N GLY A 283 5.84 24.74 -23.43
CA GLY A 283 7.26 24.68 -23.07
C GLY A 283 7.89 23.35 -23.42
N ASN A 284 8.41 22.64 -22.43
CA ASN A 284 8.93 21.29 -22.58
C ASN A 284 7.89 20.20 -22.30
N ASP A 285 6.71 20.56 -21.83
CA ASP A 285 5.67 19.59 -21.48
C ASP A 285 4.72 19.33 -22.65
N LEU A 286 4.15 18.11 -22.65
CA LEU A 286 3.02 17.74 -23.52
C LEU A 286 1.77 17.66 -22.65
N ILE A 287 0.73 18.35 -23.05
CA ILE A 287 -0.57 18.30 -22.38
C ILE A 287 -1.57 17.56 -23.26
N MET A 288 -2.21 16.56 -22.70
CA MET A 288 -3.34 15.85 -23.28
C MET A 288 -4.62 16.24 -22.54
N ASN A 289 -5.61 16.77 -23.27
CA ASN A 289 -6.87 17.16 -22.69
C ASN A 289 -8.06 16.66 -23.48
N LYS A 290 -9.19 16.51 -22.79
CA LYS A 290 -10.50 16.25 -23.36
C LYS A 290 -11.31 17.55 -23.41
N PRO A 291 -12.05 17.85 -24.50
CA PRO A 291 -12.94 18.98 -24.55
C PRO A 291 -14.06 18.88 -23.49
N ILE A 292 -14.23 19.94 -22.72
CA ILE A 292 -15.39 20.09 -21.82
C ILE A 292 -16.45 20.88 -22.60
N ASN A 293 -17.64 20.31 -22.78
CA ASN A 293 -18.73 20.88 -23.58
C ASN A 293 -18.30 21.32 -25.00
N GLY A 294 -17.38 20.56 -25.63
CA GLY A 294 -16.86 20.86 -26.96
C GLY A 294 -15.81 21.97 -27.01
N VAL A 295 -15.40 22.52 -25.89
CA VAL A 295 -14.34 23.53 -25.79
C VAL A 295 -13.06 22.86 -25.25
N LEU A 296 -11.99 22.90 -26.04
CA LEU A 296 -10.66 22.50 -25.62
C LEU A 296 -10.02 23.63 -24.82
N SER A 297 -9.72 23.38 -23.56
CA SER A 297 -8.90 24.21 -22.71
C SER A 297 -7.57 23.54 -22.46
N PHE A 298 -6.48 24.30 -22.40
CA PHE A 298 -5.13 23.83 -22.10
C PHE A 298 -4.47 24.74 -21.06
N ASN A 299 -5.24 25.28 -20.16
CA ASN A 299 -4.73 26.08 -19.04
C ASN A 299 -4.53 25.17 -17.84
N GLU A 300 -3.30 24.98 -17.41
CA GLU A 300 -2.92 24.14 -16.25
C GLU A 300 -3.73 24.42 -14.96
N SER A 301 -4.31 25.62 -14.83
CA SER A 301 -5.08 26.02 -13.65
C SER A 301 -6.59 25.75 -13.70
N ASN A 302 -7.13 25.36 -14.86
CA ASN A 302 -8.58 25.20 -15.07
C ASN A 302 -8.98 23.88 -15.74
N ASP A 303 -8.02 23.04 -16.07
CA ASP A 303 -8.29 21.77 -16.75
C ASP A 303 -8.53 20.67 -15.70
N VAL A 304 -9.80 20.37 -15.50
CA VAL A 304 -10.27 19.37 -14.52
C VAL A 304 -10.01 17.93 -14.96
N ASN A 305 -9.64 17.68 -16.22
CA ASN A 305 -9.42 16.32 -16.75
C ASN A 305 -8.34 16.33 -17.81
N GLY A 306 -7.34 15.49 -17.65
CA GLY A 306 -6.27 15.35 -18.64
C GLY A 306 -4.98 14.81 -18.07
N ILE A 307 -3.91 14.92 -18.85
CA ILE A 307 -2.57 14.50 -18.43
C ILE A 307 -1.55 15.56 -18.86
N THR A 308 -0.67 15.91 -17.95
CA THR A 308 0.56 16.63 -18.25
C THR A 308 1.75 15.67 -18.22
N PHE A 309 2.41 15.46 -19.35
CA PHE A 309 3.68 14.74 -19.43
C PHE A 309 4.80 15.75 -19.24
N LYS A 310 5.47 15.71 -18.10
CA LYS A 310 6.55 16.64 -17.76
C LYS A 310 7.81 16.34 -18.58
N ASN A 311 8.48 17.40 -19.02
CA ASN A 311 9.74 17.33 -19.76
C ASN A 311 9.73 16.49 -21.05
N TRP A 312 8.57 16.20 -21.62
CA TRP A 312 8.41 15.39 -22.84
C TRP A 312 9.31 15.82 -24.00
N PHE A 313 9.49 17.12 -24.17
CA PHE A 313 10.33 17.72 -25.21
C PHE A 313 11.70 18.18 -24.68
N ALA A 314 12.08 17.82 -23.46
CA ALA A 314 13.42 18.07 -22.96
C ALA A 314 14.44 17.19 -23.71
N LYS A 315 15.67 17.67 -23.79
CA LYS A 315 16.76 16.93 -24.42
C LYS A 315 17.52 16.14 -23.35
N ASP A 316 17.80 14.89 -23.63
CA ASP A 316 18.71 14.08 -22.84
C ASP A 316 20.18 14.52 -23.03
N ALA A 317 21.10 13.87 -22.34
CA ALA A 317 22.55 14.18 -22.46
C ALA A 317 23.12 13.92 -23.86
N SER A 318 22.45 13.16 -24.73
CA SER A 318 22.83 12.91 -26.11
C SER A 318 22.25 13.93 -27.08
N GLY A 319 21.32 14.78 -26.62
CA GLY A 319 20.58 15.74 -27.43
C GLY A 319 19.35 15.17 -28.11
N ALA A 320 18.97 13.91 -27.81
CA ALA A 320 17.71 13.32 -28.23
C ALA A 320 16.54 13.81 -27.32
N ASP A 321 15.31 13.73 -27.83
CA ASP A 321 14.15 14.07 -27.04
C ASP A 321 13.94 13.00 -25.96
N ASN A 322 13.68 13.45 -24.74
CA ASN A 322 13.43 12.58 -23.59
C ASN A 322 11.93 12.23 -23.57
N HIS A 323 11.53 11.31 -24.43
CA HIS A 323 10.16 10.82 -24.43
C HIS A 323 9.94 9.89 -23.23
N LEU A 324 9.00 10.25 -22.37
CA LEU A 324 8.73 9.56 -21.11
C LEU A 324 7.69 8.45 -21.27
N VAL A 325 6.93 8.45 -22.34
CA VAL A 325 5.94 7.44 -22.70
C VAL A 325 6.00 7.24 -24.21
N GLU A 326 6.34 6.06 -24.69
CA GLU A 326 6.55 5.81 -26.13
C GLU A 326 5.28 5.47 -26.88
N VAL A 327 4.27 4.94 -26.20
CA VAL A 327 3.02 4.52 -26.83
C VAL A 327 1.81 4.95 -26.00
N ILE A 328 0.86 5.59 -26.65
CA ILE A 328 -0.45 5.87 -26.05
C ILE A 328 -1.47 5.00 -26.78
N THR A 329 -2.30 4.27 -26.01
CA THR A 329 -3.34 3.37 -26.53
C THR A 329 -4.71 3.82 -26.04
N ASP A 330 -5.69 3.93 -26.93
CA ASP A 330 -7.06 4.27 -26.58
C ASP A 330 -7.95 3.03 -26.29
N LYS A 331 -9.16 3.27 -25.81
CA LYS A 331 -10.15 2.21 -25.51
C LYS A 331 -10.48 1.29 -26.71
N ASP A 332 -10.27 1.76 -27.94
CA ASP A 332 -10.55 1.02 -29.16
C ASP A 332 -9.30 0.27 -29.68
N GLY A 333 -8.18 0.36 -28.97
CA GLY A 333 -6.89 -0.26 -29.29
C GLY A 333 -6.15 0.44 -30.41
N ARG A 334 -6.48 1.69 -30.72
CA ARG A 334 -5.67 2.53 -31.62
C ARG A 334 -4.43 3.00 -30.87
N GLU A 335 -3.31 3.16 -31.58
CA GLU A 335 -2.03 3.59 -30.99
C GLU A 335 -1.55 4.90 -31.57
N ILE A 336 -0.97 5.71 -30.72
CA ILE A 336 -0.13 6.84 -31.07
C ILE A 336 1.27 6.54 -30.59
N LYS A 337 2.23 6.48 -31.52
CA LYS A 337 3.65 6.45 -31.18
C LYS A 337 4.16 7.87 -31.01
N VAL A 338 5.01 8.09 -30.03
CA VAL A 338 5.51 9.43 -29.69
C VAL A 338 6.17 10.17 -30.83
N ASP A 339 6.85 9.47 -31.74
CA ASP A 339 7.48 10.03 -32.93
C ASP A 339 6.48 10.68 -33.92
N LYS A 340 5.18 10.42 -33.72
CA LYS A 340 4.09 11.02 -34.50
C LYS A 340 3.53 12.29 -33.87
N ILE A 341 3.89 12.59 -32.61
CA ILE A 341 3.44 13.83 -31.98
C ILE A 341 4.39 14.98 -32.41
N PRO A 342 3.92 15.96 -33.20
CA PRO A 342 4.78 16.97 -33.76
C PRO A 342 5.40 17.88 -32.70
N HIS A 343 6.69 18.19 -32.86
CA HIS A 343 7.44 19.11 -32.00
C HIS A 343 6.98 20.58 -32.12
N ASN A 344 6.30 20.94 -33.22
CA ASN A 344 5.81 22.29 -33.47
C ASN A 344 4.29 22.30 -33.58
N ASN A 345 3.65 23.14 -32.79
CA ASN A 345 2.22 23.47 -32.93
C ASN A 345 1.99 24.31 -34.19
N ASN A 346 2.16 23.71 -35.39
CA ASN A 346 1.99 24.42 -36.66
C ASN A 346 0.52 24.57 -37.08
N GLU A 347 -0.43 24.04 -36.28
CA GLU A 347 -1.84 24.29 -36.55
C GLU A 347 -2.28 25.67 -36.02
N ARG A 348 -3.15 26.33 -36.77
CA ARG A 348 -3.73 27.64 -36.39
C ARG A 348 -4.45 27.61 -35.06
N SER A 349 -4.89 26.44 -34.61
CA SER A 349 -5.55 26.18 -33.32
C SER A 349 -4.59 26.05 -32.15
N GLY A 350 -3.29 25.83 -32.39
CA GLY A 350 -2.27 25.61 -31.36
C GLY A 350 -2.35 24.26 -30.66
N TYR A 351 -3.15 23.29 -31.18
CA TYR A 351 -3.26 21.92 -30.67
C TYR A 351 -3.46 20.92 -31.81
N ILE A 352 -3.27 19.63 -31.52
CA ILE A 352 -3.42 18.52 -32.48
C ILE A 352 -4.44 17.54 -31.93
N LYS A 353 -5.46 17.22 -32.74
CA LYS A 353 -6.39 16.13 -32.41
C LYS A 353 -5.68 14.79 -32.45
N ALA A 354 -5.88 13.95 -31.43
CA ALA A 354 -5.25 12.64 -31.34
C ALA A 354 -5.63 11.74 -32.54
N SER A 355 -6.89 11.79 -32.99
CA SER A 355 -7.37 11.04 -34.13
C SER A 355 -6.65 11.34 -35.46
N ASN A 356 -6.04 12.52 -35.58
CA ASN A 356 -5.30 12.88 -36.79
C ASN A 356 -3.92 12.20 -36.90
N ILE A 357 -3.39 11.71 -35.81
CA ILE A 357 -2.06 11.09 -35.70
C ILE A 357 -2.10 9.63 -35.26
N ALA A 358 -3.28 9.13 -34.86
CA ALA A 358 -3.46 7.73 -34.48
C ALA A 358 -3.29 6.80 -35.70
N SER A 359 -2.66 5.66 -35.50
CA SER A 359 -2.63 4.58 -36.48
C SER A 359 -4.03 3.94 -36.61
N GLU A 360 -4.35 3.45 -37.81
CA GLU A 360 -5.51 2.58 -37.97
C GLU A 360 -5.35 1.34 -37.06
N LYS A 361 -6.49 0.84 -36.59
CA LYS A 361 -6.64 -0.26 -35.62
C LYS A 361 -5.68 -1.42 -35.88
N ASN A 362 -4.59 -1.49 -35.13
CA ASN A 362 -3.78 -2.68 -35.07
C ASN A 362 -4.38 -3.57 -33.97
N MET A 363 -5.13 -4.60 -34.37
CA MET A 363 -5.77 -5.56 -33.43
C MET A 363 -4.79 -6.36 -32.57
N VAL A 364 -3.50 -6.06 -32.63
CA VAL A 364 -2.47 -6.87 -32.00
C VAL A 364 -2.23 -6.52 -30.52
N ASN A 365 -2.69 -5.35 -30.04
CA ASN A 365 -2.09 -4.84 -28.81
C ASN A 365 -2.96 -4.60 -27.56
N ILE A 366 -4.28 -4.69 -27.62
CA ILE A 366 -5.07 -4.83 -26.39
C ILE A 366 -4.64 -6.12 -25.64
N THR A 367 -4.34 -7.17 -26.41
CA THR A 367 -3.84 -8.44 -25.88
C THR A 367 -2.45 -8.31 -25.25
N SER A 368 -1.56 -7.44 -25.75
CA SER A 368 -0.22 -7.26 -25.15
C SER A 368 -0.29 -6.49 -23.83
N VAL A 369 -1.03 -5.38 -23.78
CA VAL A 369 -1.25 -4.63 -22.52
C VAL A 369 -1.98 -5.51 -21.51
N ALA A 370 -3.02 -6.23 -21.92
CA ALA A 370 -3.73 -7.17 -21.03
C ALA A 370 -2.81 -8.32 -20.57
N ASN A 371 -1.91 -8.81 -21.44
CA ASN A 371 -0.94 -9.84 -21.05
C ASN A 371 0.12 -9.30 -20.10
N ASP A 372 0.58 -8.07 -20.31
CA ASP A 372 1.54 -7.43 -19.41
C ASP A 372 0.89 -7.17 -18.04
N ILE A 373 -0.34 -6.63 -18.00
CA ILE A 373 -1.13 -6.46 -16.77
C ILE A 373 -1.38 -7.82 -16.10
N ASN A 374 -1.81 -8.85 -16.85
CA ASN A 374 -2.05 -10.18 -16.28
C ASN A 374 -0.77 -10.84 -15.75
N LYS A 375 0.39 -10.57 -16.37
CA LYS A 375 1.68 -11.05 -15.89
C LYS A 375 2.02 -10.39 -14.54
N ILE A 376 1.81 -9.09 -14.42
CA ILE A 376 2.01 -8.35 -13.17
C ILE A 376 1.05 -8.89 -12.10
N ILE A 377 -0.27 -8.96 -12.38
CA ILE A 377 -1.27 -9.52 -11.45
C ILE A 377 -0.90 -10.93 -11.01
N SER A 378 -0.43 -11.78 -11.92
CA SER A 378 -0.04 -13.16 -11.58
C SER A 378 1.27 -13.26 -10.79
N SER A 379 2.08 -12.20 -10.75
CA SER A 379 3.32 -12.17 -9.97
C SER A 379 3.10 -11.76 -8.52
N VAL A 380 1.99 -11.07 -8.22
CA VAL A 380 1.62 -10.59 -6.87
C VAL A 380 0.42 -11.33 -6.26
N SER A 381 -0.15 -12.31 -6.95
CA SER A 381 -1.21 -13.21 -6.47
C SER A 381 -0.62 -14.54 -5.97
#